data_fd5d9b733613c6b5cec3bb16bda0a633
#
_entry.id   fd5d9b733613c6b5cec3bb16bda0a633
#
_cell.length_a   1.000
_cell.length_b   1.000
_cell.length_c   1.000
_cell.angle_alpha   90.00
_cell.angle_beta   90.00
_cell.angle_gamma   90.00
#
_symmetry.space_group_name_H-M   'P 1'
#
loop_
_entity.id
_entity.type
_entity.pdbx_description
1 polymer ?
#
loop_
_entity_poly.entity_id
_entity_poly.type
_entity_poly.pdbx_seq_one_letter_code
_entity_poly.pdbx_strand_id
1 'polypeptide(L)'
;MKTIYLHVLDKGWVSFQYTNISELEEEFAQRGIEVGYGCELSDGCKLGDGCELGNYCKLGDGCELGECCELGDGCELGKGCKLGNGCKLGECCELGYCCKLGNYCKLGNCCELGNGCELGKVCKLGNGCKVPKSLFISASQHSVSYWGYDAIQIGYKKYTISEWQKHFREIGKAEGYSEEQIDEYGFYIDRIAKLHGRWNIKQK
;
A
#
# COMPACT_ATOMS: atom_id res chain seq x y z
N MET A 1 -23.83 -2.49 -21.02
CA MET A 1 -24.30 -1.46 -20.09
C MET A 1 -24.34 -2.10 -18.72
N LYS A 2 -23.67 -1.53 -17.75
CA LYS A 2 -23.58 -2.02 -16.36
C LYS A 2 -24.38 -1.07 -15.46
N THR A 3 -24.82 -1.55 -14.31
CA THR A 3 -25.54 -0.74 -13.32
C THR A 3 -24.74 -0.70 -12.03
N ILE A 4 -24.55 0.48 -11.46
CA ILE A 4 -24.00 0.69 -10.12
C ILE A 4 -25.04 1.42 -9.26
N TYR A 5 -25.06 1.11 -7.98
CA TYR A 5 -25.92 1.80 -7.02
C TYR A 5 -25.01 2.63 -6.12
N LEU A 6 -25.26 3.94 -6.08
CA LEU A 6 -24.55 4.89 -5.22
C LEU A 6 -25.57 5.54 -4.29
N HIS A 7 -25.22 5.67 -3.03
CA HIS A 7 -25.98 6.48 -2.09
C HIS A 7 -25.46 7.92 -2.18
N VAL A 8 -26.29 8.79 -2.73
CA VAL A 8 -25.96 10.21 -2.92
C VAL A 8 -26.64 11.01 -1.83
N LEU A 9 -25.93 11.94 -1.21
CA LEU A 9 -26.46 12.83 -0.17
C LEU A 9 -27.74 13.49 -0.67
N ASP A 10 -28.78 13.55 0.14
CA ASP A 10 -30.11 14.10 -0.15
C ASP A 10 -30.95 13.37 -1.19
N LYS A 11 -30.43 12.33 -1.87
CA LYS A 11 -31.15 11.55 -2.88
C LYS A 11 -31.36 10.08 -2.50
N GLY A 12 -30.63 9.58 -1.49
CA GLY A 12 -30.64 8.16 -1.15
C GLY A 12 -29.94 7.29 -2.22
N TRP A 13 -30.33 6.03 -2.29
CA TRP A 13 -29.76 5.09 -3.27
C TRP A 13 -30.26 5.40 -4.69
N VAL A 14 -29.32 5.74 -5.58
CA VAL A 14 -29.56 6.04 -7.00
C VAL A 14 -28.83 5.02 -7.85
N SER A 15 -29.51 4.48 -8.87
CA SER A 15 -28.87 3.60 -9.84
C SER A 15 -28.34 4.41 -11.02
N PHE A 16 -27.07 4.15 -11.37
CA PHE A 16 -26.43 4.74 -12.54
C PHE A 16 -26.16 3.64 -13.57
N GLN A 17 -26.54 3.91 -14.81
CA GLN A 17 -26.19 3.07 -15.95
C GLN A 17 -24.93 3.61 -16.60
N TYR A 18 -23.95 2.73 -16.84
CA TYR A 18 -22.69 3.13 -17.45
C TYR A 18 -22.16 2.06 -18.41
N THR A 19 -21.40 2.49 -19.39
CA THR A 19 -20.64 1.60 -20.27
C THR A 19 -19.17 1.55 -19.82
N ASN A 20 -18.62 2.72 -19.48
CA ASN A 20 -17.31 2.89 -18.88
C ASN A 20 -17.49 3.63 -17.56
N ILE A 21 -16.82 3.17 -16.50
CA ILE A 21 -16.92 3.76 -15.16
C ILE A 21 -16.46 5.22 -15.11
N SER A 22 -15.59 5.65 -16.02
CA SER A 22 -15.18 7.05 -16.15
C SER A 22 -16.36 8.02 -16.42
N GLU A 23 -17.48 7.52 -16.92
CA GLU A 23 -18.69 8.32 -17.09
C GLU A 23 -19.28 8.80 -15.74
N LEU A 24 -18.86 8.20 -14.62
CA LEU A 24 -19.30 8.49 -13.26
C LEU A 24 -18.25 9.24 -12.42
N GLU A 25 -17.20 9.79 -13.06
CA GLU A 25 -16.12 10.46 -12.32
C GLU A 25 -16.61 11.66 -11.49
N GLU A 26 -17.59 12.39 -11.99
CA GLU A 26 -18.17 13.53 -11.27
C GLU A 26 -18.94 13.08 -10.03
N GLU A 27 -19.67 11.97 -10.10
CA GLU A 27 -20.39 11.39 -8.99
C GLU A 27 -19.43 10.83 -7.94
N PHE A 28 -18.37 10.14 -8.35
CA PHE A 28 -17.37 9.62 -7.45
C PHE A 28 -16.50 10.70 -6.79
N ALA A 29 -16.30 11.84 -7.45
CA ALA A 29 -15.56 12.95 -6.89
C ALA A 29 -16.29 13.67 -5.74
N GLN A 30 -17.60 13.45 -5.59
CA GLN A 30 -18.37 14.02 -4.50
C GLN A 30 -17.95 13.39 -3.16
N ARG A 31 -18.14 14.13 -2.07
CA ARG A 31 -17.88 13.63 -0.71
C ARG A 31 -19.03 12.75 -0.24
N GLY A 32 -18.72 11.73 0.54
CA GLY A 32 -19.71 10.91 1.22
C GLY A 32 -20.53 10.03 0.27
N ILE A 33 -19.95 9.62 -0.86
CA ILE A 33 -20.62 8.66 -1.75
C ILE A 33 -20.51 7.25 -1.15
N GLU A 34 -21.62 6.56 -1.07
CA GLU A 34 -21.67 5.15 -0.72
C GLU A 34 -21.77 4.30 -1.99
N VAL A 35 -20.84 3.36 -2.15
CA VAL A 35 -20.81 2.40 -3.24
C VAL A 35 -21.33 1.06 -2.73
N GLY A 36 -22.33 0.50 -3.42
CA GLY A 36 -22.99 -0.72 -3.00
C GLY A 36 -22.06 -1.95 -2.95
N TYR A 37 -22.62 -3.05 -2.48
CA TYR A 37 -21.93 -4.34 -2.33
C TYR A 37 -21.39 -4.89 -3.66
N GLY A 38 -20.17 -5.43 -3.65
CA GLY A 38 -19.59 -6.18 -4.76
C GLY A 38 -19.35 -5.36 -6.04
N CYS A 39 -19.31 -4.04 -5.96
CA CYS A 39 -19.07 -3.20 -7.12
C CYS A 39 -17.62 -3.30 -7.60
N GLU A 40 -17.43 -3.22 -8.92
CA GLU A 40 -16.12 -3.18 -9.57
C GLU A 40 -15.86 -1.78 -10.13
N LEU A 41 -14.79 -1.13 -9.66
CA LEU A 41 -14.32 0.14 -10.17
C LEU A 41 -13.13 -0.08 -11.10
N SER A 42 -13.10 0.62 -12.23
CA SER A 42 -12.01 0.52 -13.20
C SER A 42 -10.69 1.08 -12.69
N ASP A 43 -9.61 0.85 -13.45
CA ASP A 43 -8.31 1.44 -13.18
C ASP A 43 -8.36 2.97 -13.14
N GLY A 44 -7.59 3.55 -12.21
CA GLY A 44 -7.46 4.99 -12.06
C GLY A 44 -8.68 5.73 -11.54
N CYS A 45 -9.70 5.04 -11.06
CA CYS A 45 -10.89 5.67 -10.50
C CYS A 45 -10.54 6.51 -9.26
N LYS A 46 -11.15 7.70 -9.15
CA LYS A 46 -10.96 8.61 -8.02
C LYS A 46 -12.23 8.74 -7.22
N LEU A 47 -12.13 8.55 -5.92
CA LEU A 47 -13.20 8.74 -4.96
C LEU A 47 -12.88 9.95 -4.08
N GLY A 48 -13.88 10.80 -3.82
CA GLY A 48 -13.76 11.93 -2.90
C GLY A 48 -13.53 11.50 -1.45
N ASP A 49 -13.45 12.47 -0.57
CA ASP A 49 -13.29 12.21 0.87
C ASP A 49 -14.56 11.63 1.48
N GLY A 50 -14.39 10.77 2.48
CA GLY A 50 -15.50 10.19 3.24
C GLY A 50 -16.39 9.24 2.46
N CYS A 51 -15.93 8.72 1.31
CA CYS A 51 -16.69 7.74 0.56
C CYS A 51 -16.70 6.37 1.27
N GLU A 52 -17.81 5.66 1.18
CA GLU A 52 -17.98 4.35 1.76
C GLU A 52 -18.18 3.30 0.64
N LEU A 53 -17.38 2.24 0.66
CA LEU A 53 -17.51 1.10 -0.24
C LEU A 53 -18.06 -0.09 0.53
N GLY A 54 -19.12 -0.70 0.00
CA GLY A 54 -19.68 -1.93 0.55
C GLY A 54 -18.68 -3.08 0.53
N ASN A 55 -19.06 -4.21 1.12
CA ASN A 55 -18.20 -5.38 1.17
C ASN A 55 -17.94 -5.95 -0.23
N TYR A 56 -16.78 -6.58 -0.39
CA TYR A 56 -16.35 -7.28 -1.61
C TYR A 56 -16.24 -6.39 -2.86
N CYS A 57 -16.08 -5.09 -2.68
CA CYS A 57 -15.80 -4.20 -3.80
C CYS A 57 -14.39 -4.43 -4.35
N LYS A 58 -14.24 -4.28 -5.67
CA LYS A 58 -12.96 -4.39 -6.36
C LYS A 58 -12.57 -3.06 -6.98
N LEU A 59 -11.38 -2.60 -6.69
CA LEU A 59 -10.80 -1.39 -7.27
C LEU A 59 -9.68 -1.80 -8.22
N GLY A 60 -9.72 -1.29 -9.44
CA GLY A 60 -8.67 -1.49 -10.42
C GLY A 60 -7.32 -0.89 -10.02
N ASP A 61 -6.33 -1.01 -10.87
CA ASP A 61 -4.98 -0.49 -10.62
C ASP A 61 -4.99 1.05 -10.56
N GLY A 62 -4.20 1.63 -9.64
CA GLY A 62 -4.00 3.07 -9.56
C GLY A 62 -5.18 3.91 -9.05
N CYS A 63 -6.21 3.29 -8.47
CA CYS A 63 -7.31 4.04 -7.88
C CYS A 63 -6.84 4.94 -6.73
N GLU A 64 -7.48 6.08 -6.58
CA GLU A 64 -7.20 7.05 -5.52
C GLU A 64 -8.46 7.28 -4.67
N LEU A 65 -8.36 7.09 -3.37
CA LEU A 65 -9.42 7.35 -2.40
C LEU A 65 -9.03 8.58 -1.57
N GLY A 66 -9.98 9.47 -1.38
CA GLY A 66 -9.82 10.65 -0.53
C GLY A 66 -9.57 10.30 0.95
N GLU A 67 -9.61 11.30 1.80
CA GLU A 67 -9.44 11.11 3.24
C GLU A 67 -10.68 10.49 3.88
N CYS A 68 -10.48 9.75 4.96
CA CYS A 68 -11.54 9.15 5.77
C CYS A 68 -12.51 8.23 5.01
N CYS A 69 -12.10 7.67 3.87
CA CYS A 69 -12.90 6.67 3.19
C CYS A 69 -12.96 5.35 3.99
N GLU A 70 -14.10 4.65 3.89
CA GLU A 70 -14.30 3.37 4.53
C GLU A 70 -14.55 2.28 3.48
N LEU A 71 -13.85 1.17 3.58
CA LEU A 71 -14.03 0.00 2.72
C LEU A 71 -14.57 -1.14 3.58
N GLY A 72 -15.62 -1.79 3.09
CA GLY A 72 -16.19 -2.97 3.74
C GLY A 72 -15.25 -4.17 3.73
N ASP A 73 -15.72 -5.29 4.24
CA ASP A 73 -14.94 -6.52 4.34
C ASP A 73 -14.68 -7.14 2.97
N GLY A 74 -13.53 -7.79 2.82
CA GLY A 74 -13.17 -8.54 1.62
C GLY A 74 -12.96 -7.68 0.37
N CYS A 75 -12.75 -6.38 0.49
CA CYS A 75 -12.45 -5.52 -0.66
C CYS A 75 -11.07 -5.82 -1.24
N GLU A 76 -10.97 -5.79 -2.56
CA GLU A 76 -9.72 -5.99 -3.29
C GLU A 76 -9.26 -4.67 -3.94
N LEU A 77 -8.04 -4.26 -3.71
CA LEU A 77 -7.43 -3.08 -4.32
C LEU A 77 -6.33 -3.49 -5.29
N GLY A 78 -6.42 -3.02 -6.52
CA GLY A 78 -5.38 -3.23 -7.54
C GLY A 78 -4.03 -2.63 -7.16
N LYS A 79 -3.06 -2.73 -8.05
CA LYS A 79 -1.70 -2.22 -7.82
C LYS A 79 -1.67 -0.69 -7.78
N GLY A 80 -0.82 -0.13 -6.93
CA GLY A 80 -0.56 1.30 -6.89
C GLY A 80 -1.72 2.16 -6.42
N CYS A 81 -2.77 1.58 -5.83
CA CYS A 81 -3.86 2.34 -5.24
C CYS A 81 -3.35 3.23 -4.11
N LYS A 82 -3.98 4.41 -3.98
CA LYS A 82 -3.65 5.37 -2.92
C LYS A 82 -4.88 5.63 -2.06
N LEU A 83 -4.69 5.59 -0.76
CA LEU A 83 -5.71 5.92 0.23
C LEU A 83 -5.27 7.15 1.01
N GLY A 84 -6.18 8.12 1.15
CA GLY A 84 -5.96 9.31 1.96
C GLY A 84 -5.76 9.00 3.45
N ASN A 85 -5.59 10.03 4.25
CA ASN A 85 -5.43 9.87 5.68
C ASN A 85 -6.72 9.39 6.34
N GLY A 86 -6.60 8.59 7.40
CA GLY A 86 -7.73 8.16 8.23
C GLY A 86 -8.64 7.12 7.59
N CYS A 87 -8.31 6.57 6.42
CA CYS A 87 -9.12 5.53 5.78
C CYS A 87 -9.22 4.27 6.65
N LYS A 88 -10.36 3.59 6.54
CA LYS A 88 -10.60 2.32 7.23
C LYS A 88 -10.87 1.22 6.20
N LEU A 89 -10.27 0.06 6.40
CA LEU A 89 -10.51 -1.15 5.64
C LEU A 89 -11.12 -2.20 6.57
N GLY A 90 -12.17 -2.85 6.11
CA GLY A 90 -12.79 -3.97 6.81
C GLY A 90 -11.87 -5.18 6.94
N GLU A 91 -12.40 -6.29 7.38
CA GLU A 91 -11.65 -7.53 7.54
C GLU A 91 -11.35 -8.19 6.18
N CYS A 92 -10.26 -8.94 6.11
CA CYS A 92 -9.88 -9.74 4.93
C CYS A 92 -9.75 -8.93 3.63
N CYS A 93 -9.45 -7.65 3.69
CA CYS A 93 -9.17 -6.85 2.50
C CYS A 93 -7.80 -7.21 1.90
N GLU A 94 -7.71 -7.21 0.56
CA GLU A 94 -6.47 -7.47 -0.16
C GLU A 94 -5.98 -6.22 -0.89
N LEU A 95 -4.75 -5.82 -0.66
CA LEU A 95 -4.10 -4.69 -1.31
C LEU A 95 -3.04 -5.20 -2.30
N GLY A 96 -3.14 -4.80 -3.55
CA GLY A 96 -2.16 -5.11 -4.57
C GLY A 96 -0.77 -4.53 -4.27
N TYR A 97 0.17 -4.72 -5.20
CA TYR A 97 1.54 -4.22 -5.06
C TYR A 97 1.60 -2.68 -5.04
N CYS A 98 2.53 -2.14 -4.26
CA CYS A 98 2.84 -0.70 -4.23
C CYS A 98 1.66 0.21 -3.87
N CYS A 99 0.65 -0.28 -3.15
CA CYS A 99 -0.40 0.57 -2.61
C CYS A 99 0.16 1.50 -1.53
N LYS A 100 -0.40 2.71 -1.43
CA LYS A 100 0.00 3.70 -0.44
C LYS A 100 -1.17 4.06 0.45
N LEU A 101 -0.99 3.96 1.75
CA LEU A 101 -1.96 4.34 2.75
C LEU A 101 -1.47 5.60 3.47
N GLY A 102 -2.34 6.60 3.56
CA GLY A 102 -2.08 7.81 4.33
C GLY A 102 -1.88 7.55 5.84
N ASN A 103 -1.69 8.59 6.59
CA ASN A 103 -1.52 8.48 8.04
C ASN A 103 -2.83 8.07 8.72
N TYR A 104 -2.72 7.42 9.88
CA TYR A 104 -3.84 7.04 10.75
C TYR A 104 -4.84 6.05 10.12
N CYS A 105 -4.50 5.40 9.00
CA CYS A 105 -5.35 4.37 8.42
C CYS A 105 -5.50 3.16 9.35
N LYS A 106 -6.64 2.49 9.27
CA LYS A 106 -6.94 1.28 10.05
C LYS A 106 -7.29 0.14 9.10
N LEU A 107 -6.66 -1.01 9.29
CA LEU A 107 -6.98 -2.24 8.57
C LEU A 107 -7.61 -3.23 9.55
N GLY A 108 -8.70 -3.85 9.15
CA GLY A 108 -9.35 -4.92 9.89
C GLY A 108 -8.46 -6.15 10.03
N ASN A 109 -8.98 -7.21 10.64
CA ASN A 109 -8.24 -8.46 10.81
C ASN A 109 -8.01 -9.16 9.46
N CYS A 110 -6.96 -9.97 9.38
CA CYS A 110 -6.64 -10.83 8.24
C CYS A 110 -6.45 -10.11 6.90
N CYS A 111 -6.22 -8.79 6.87
CA CYS A 111 -5.92 -8.09 5.63
C CYS A 111 -4.57 -8.53 5.06
N GLU A 112 -4.47 -8.60 3.72
CA GLU A 112 -3.24 -8.93 3.02
C GLU A 112 -2.72 -7.74 2.23
N LEU A 113 -1.46 -7.35 2.44
CA LEU A 113 -0.81 -6.27 1.72
C LEU A 113 0.19 -6.84 0.71
N GLY A 114 0.11 -6.39 -0.53
CA GLY A 114 1.09 -6.74 -1.57
C GLY A 114 2.48 -6.16 -1.30
N ASN A 115 3.49 -6.64 -2.01
CA ASN A 115 4.85 -6.13 -1.87
C ASN A 115 4.96 -4.65 -2.25
N GLY A 116 5.79 -3.91 -1.52
CA GLY A 116 6.01 -2.48 -1.78
C GLY A 116 4.89 -1.57 -1.28
N CYS A 117 3.91 -2.07 -0.54
CA CYS A 117 2.92 -1.21 0.10
C CYS A 117 3.59 -0.30 1.15
N GLU A 118 3.18 0.96 1.14
CA GLU A 118 3.64 1.97 2.07
C GLU A 118 2.51 2.32 3.06
N LEU A 119 2.82 2.29 4.34
CA LEU A 119 1.91 2.68 5.41
C LEU A 119 2.34 4.03 5.97
N GLY A 120 1.42 4.98 6.04
CA GLY A 120 1.63 6.25 6.71
C GLY A 120 1.85 6.10 8.22
N LYS A 121 2.12 7.21 8.89
CA LYS A 121 2.35 7.22 10.34
C LYS A 121 1.11 6.78 11.11
N VAL A 122 1.33 6.06 12.23
CA VAL A 122 0.26 5.66 13.17
C VAL A 122 -0.84 4.81 12.54
N CYS A 123 -0.56 4.10 11.44
CA CYS A 123 -1.49 3.11 10.90
C CYS A 123 -1.66 1.93 11.87
N LYS A 124 -2.88 1.42 11.99
CA LYS A 124 -3.22 0.27 12.83
C LYS A 124 -3.59 -0.91 11.95
N LEU A 125 -3.04 -2.07 12.28
CA LEU A 125 -3.29 -3.34 11.61
C LEU A 125 -4.03 -4.25 12.57
N GLY A 126 -5.10 -4.88 12.11
CA GLY A 126 -5.81 -5.90 12.86
C GLY A 126 -4.98 -7.19 13.03
N ASN A 127 -5.51 -8.13 13.80
CA ASN A 127 -4.84 -9.40 14.04
C ASN A 127 -4.77 -10.23 12.75
N GLY A 128 -3.69 -10.97 12.59
CA GLY A 128 -3.52 -11.89 11.44
C GLY A 128 -3.27 -11.19 10.09
N CYS A 129 -3.08 -9.86 10.07
CA CYS A 129 -2.71 -9.18 8.84
C CYS A 129 -1.39 -9.71 8.29
N LYS A 130 -1.36 -10.03 6.99
CA LYS A 130 -0.15 -10.39 6.27
C LYS A 130 0.44 -9.13 5.65
N VAL A 131 1.48 -8.61 6.28
CA VAL A 131 2.27 -7.51 5.74
C VAL A 131 3.45 -8.13 5.02
N PRO A 132 3.75 -7.71 3.77
CA PRO A 132 4.99 -8.14 3.14
C PRO A 132 6.13 -7.78 4.07
N LYS A 133 7.10 -8.67 4.17
CA LYS A 133 8.26 -8.53 5.06
C LYS A 133 9.17 -7.42 4.57
N SER A 134 8.66 -6.19 4.59
CA SER A 134 9.39 -5.00 4.23
C SER A 134 9.97 -4.34 5.47
N LEU A 135 11.13 -3.74 5.32
CA LEU A 135 11.78 -2.95 6.35
C LEU A 135 12.22 -1.63 5.73
N PHE A 136 11.84 -0.54 6.37
CA PHE A 136 12.28 0.80 6.01
C PHE A 136 13.01 1.40 7.21
N ILE A 137 14.28 1.78 7.00
CA ILE A 137 15.14 2.36 8.03
C ILE A 137 15.51 3.77 7.59
N SER A 138 15.22 4.75 8.42
CA SER A 138 15.74 6.10 8.25
C SER A 138 17.17 6.13 8.83
N ALA A 139 18.15 6.08 7.97
CA ALA A 139 19.58 6.10 8.35
C ALA A 139 20.16 7.52 8.22
N SER A 140 21.42 7.70 8.58
CA SER A 140 22.07 9.01 8.73
C SER A 140 22.08 9.86 7.45
N GLN A 141 22.33 9.28 6.30
CA GLN A 141 22.44 9.96 5.01
C GLN A 141 21.25 9.65 4.10
N HIS A 142 20.98 8.37 3.87
CA HIS A 142 19.91 7.87 3.00
C HIS A 142 19.12 6.76 3.66
N SER A 143 17.84 6.67 3.34
CA SER A 143 17.01 5.57 3.82
C SER A 143 17.46 4.22 3.25
N VAL A 144 17.28 3.17 4.04
CA VAL A 144 17.46 1.78 3.63
C VAL A 144 16.09 1.14 3.50
N SER A 145 15.78 0.63 2.32
CA SER A 145 14.52 -0.03 2.03
C SER A 145 14.74 -1.48 1.62
N TYR A 146 14.00 -2.38 2.25
CA TYR A 146 13.95 -3.80 1.94
C TYR A 146 12.49 -4.25 1.83
N TRP A 147 12.12 -4.92 0.73
CA TRP A 147 10.72 -5.28 0.43
C TRP A 147 10.43 -6.78 0.51
N GLY A 148 11.21 -7.55 1.26
CA GLY A 148 10.95 -8.98 1.47
C GLY A 148 11.48 -9.91 0.38
N TYR A 149 12.10 -9.40 -0.67
CA TYR A 149 12.81 -10.17 -1.71
C TYR A 149 14.30 -9.86 -1.70
N ASP A 150 15.10 -10.63 -2.46
CA ASP A 150 16.57 -10.50 -2.45
C ASP A 150 17.04 -9.19 -3.09
N ALA A 151 16.66 -8.05 -2.50
CA ALA A 151 17.17 -6.74 -2.87
C ALA A 151 17.05 -5.73 -1.72
N ILE A 152 18.05 -4.88 -1.58
CA ILE A 152 18.07 -3.71 -0.69
C ILE A 152 18.29 -2.47 -1.55
N GLN A 153 17.57 -1.41 -1.25
CA GLN A 153 17.83 -0.09 -1.80
C GLN A 153 18.34 0.85 -0.70
N ILE A 154 19.45 1.54 -0.98
CA ILE A 154 20.01 2.60 -0.15
C ILE A 154 20.07 3.85 -1.01
N GLY A 155 19.30 4.86 -0.64
CA GLY A 155 19.10 6.03 -1.49
C GLY A 155 18.55 5.64 -2.86
N TYR A 156 19.26 5.96 -3.94
CA TYR A 156 18.89 5.60 -5.31
C TYR A 156 19.51 4.28 -5.82
N LYS A 157 20.42 3.68 -5.05
CA LYS A 157 21.11 2.43 -5.43
C LYS A 157 20.35 1.22 -4.94
N LYS A 158 20.09 0.29 -5.86
CA LYS A 158 19.39 -0.97 -5.59
C LYS A 158 20.24 -2.14 -6.06
N TYR A 159 20.59 -3.04 -5.14
CA TYR A 159 21.36 -4.24 -5.41
C TYR A 159 20.78 -5.42 -4.62
N THR A 160 21.17 -6.65 -4.99
CA THR A 160 20.87 -7.83 -4.19
C THR A 160 21.54 -7.75 -2.81
N ILE A 161 21.03 -8.53 -1.86
CA ILE A 161 21.62 -8.61 -0.51
C ILE A 161 23.08 -9.04 -0.60
N SER A 162 23.39 -10.04 -1.45
CA SER A 162 24.75 -10.54 -1.63
C SER A 162 25.69 -9.51 -2.25
N GLU A 163 25.25 -8.74 -3.22
CA GLU A 163 26.05 -7.66 -3.81
C GLU A 163 26.32 -6.55 -2.80
N TRP A 164 25.31 -6.15 -2.02
CA TRP A 164 25.51 -5.20 -0.94
C TRP A 164 26.52 -5.70 0.09
N GLN A 165 26.38 -6.95 0.58
CA GLN A 165 27.32 -7.52 1.54
C GLN A 165 28.77 -7.53 1.03
N LYS A 166 28.96 -7.76 -0.26
CA LYS A 166 30.29 -7.82 -0.87
C LYS A 166 30.90 -6.43 -1.11
N HIS A 167 30.09 -5.44 -1.51
CA HIS A 167 30.59 -4.19 -2.07
C HIS A 167 30.19 -2.92 -1.29
N PHE A 168 29.47 -3.01 -0.16
CA PHE A 168 28.97 -1.81 0.52
C PHE A 168 30.05 -0.81 0.91
N ARG A 169 31.25 -1.27 1.27
CA ARG A 169 32.37 -0.39 1.63
C ARG A 169 32.89 0.38 0.41
N GLU A 170 33.05 -0.28 -0.71
CA GLU A 170 33.50 0.33 -1.96
C GLU A 170 32.47 1.35 -2.45
N ILE A 171 31.18 0.97 -2.41
CA ILE A 171 30.06 1.82 -2.81
C ILE A 171 29.98 3.06 -1.88
N GLY A 172 30.09 2.87 -0.56
CA GLY A 172 30.03 3.97 0.39
C GLY A 172 31.18 4.96 0.21
N LYS A 173 32.40 4.48 0.00
CA LYS A 173 33.55 5.34 -0.30
C LYS A 173 33.38 6.13 -1.61
N ALA A 174 32.88 5.49 -2.66
CA ALA A 174 32.59 6.14 -3.93
C ALA A 174 31.51 7.22 -3.85
N GLU A 175 30.56 7.07 -2.90
CA GLU A 175 29.50 8.05 -2.62
C GLU A 175 29.91 9.12 -1.57
N GLY A 176 31.16 9.09 -1.10
CA GLY A 176 31.67 10.09 -0.15
C GLY A 176 31.18 9.93 1.28
N TYR A 177 30.75 8.72 1.68
CA TYR A 177 30.33 8.45 3.06
C TYR A 177 31.53 8.39 4.01
N SER A 178 31.34 8.85 5.26
CA SER A 178 32.33 8.64 6.31
C SER A 178 32.42 7.15 6.68
N GLU A 179 33.50 6.75 7.36
CA GLU A 179 33.68 5.36 7.81
C GLU A 179 32.55 4.97 8.81
N GLU A 180 32.09 5.90 9.66
CA GLU A 180 30.95 5.66 10.57
C GLU A 180 29.65 5.42 9.81
N GLN A 181 29.40 6.17 8.75
CA GLN A 181 28.23 5.96 7.88
C GLN A 181 28.32 4.62 7.15
N ILE A 182 29.50 4.27 6.64
CA ILE A 182 29.72 2.98 5.97
C ILE A 182 29.45 1.82 6.95
N ASP A 183 29.93 1.92 8.18
CA ASP A 183 29.71 0.89 9.21
C ASP A 183 28.22 0.82 9.62
N GLU A 184 27.52 1.96 9.72
CA GLU A 184 26.07 2.02 9.96
C GLU A 184 25.30 1.24 8.87
N TYR A 185 25.58 1.52 7.60
CA TYR A 185 24.92 0.82 6.49
C TYR A 185 25.28 -0.67 6.44
N GLY A 186 26.53 -1.02 6.72
CA GLY A 186 26.97 -2.41 6.83
C GLY A 186 26.18 -3.17 7.90
N PHE A 187 25.93 -2.54 9.05
CA PHE A 187 25.09 -3.11 10.10
C PHE A 187 23.65 -3.38 9.61
N TYR A 188 23.03 -2.44 8.92
CA TYR A 188 21.68 -2.63 8.40
C TYR A 188 21.60 -3.72 7.33
N ILE A 189 22.55 -3.75 6.39
CA ILE A 189 22.64 -4.77 5.35
C ILE A 189 22.74 -6.16 5.99
N ASP A 190 23.61 -6.34 6.99
CA ASP A 190 23.80 -7.62 7.67
C ASP A 190 22.55 -8.07 8.45
N ARG A 191 21.85 -7.14 9.10
CA ARG A 191 20.59 -7.42 9.80
C ARG A 191 19.49 -7.82 8.83
N ILE A 192 19.37 -7.13 7.69
CA ILE A 192 18.40 -7.49 6.64
C ILE A 192 18.72 -8.86 6.05
N ALA A 193 19.98 -9.16 5.78
CA ALA A 193 20.39 -10.47 5.29
C ALA A 193 19.98 -11.61 6.23
N LYS A 194 20.22 -11.44 7.54
CA LYS A 194 19.81 -12.40 8.58
C LYS A 194 18.28 -12.57 8.65
N LEU A 195 17.53 -11.48 8.53
CA LEU A 195 16.07 -11.53 8.50
C LEU A 195 15.58 -12.24 7.25
N HIS A 196 16.12 -11.91 6.07
CA HIS A 196 15.79 -12.55 4.80
C HIS A 196 15.98 -14.06 4.87
N GLY A 197 17.12 -14.52 5.36
CA GLY A 197 17.40 -15.95 5.55
C GLY A 197 16.39 -16.64 6.47
N ARG A 198 16.04 -16.05 7.62
CA ARG A 198 15.05 -16.60 8.54
C ARG A 198 13.63 -16.67 7.95
N TRP A 199 13.26 -15.73 7.10
CA TRP A 199 11.95 -15.67 6.50
C TRP A 199 11.78 -16.70 5.37
N ASN A 200 12.82 -16.96 4.60
CA ASN A 200 12.77 -17.94 3.51
C ASN A 200 12.79 -19.40 4.00
N ILE A 201 13.32 -19.68 5.21
CA ILE A 201 13.31 -21.03 5.80
C ILE A 201 11.89 -21.48 6.21
N LYS A 202 10.97 -20.55 6.50
CA LYS A 202 9.60 -20.86 6.93
C LYS A 202 8.60 -21.07 5.78
N GLN A 203 9.04 -20.98 4.52
CA GLN A 203 8.19 -21.19 3.33
C GLN A 203 8.49 -22.49 2.57
N LYS A 204 9.30 -23.39 3.16
CA LYS A 204 9.55 -24.75 2.62
C LYS A 204 8.81 -25.81 3.43
#